data_0047886875800d1509b048d9ff235b64
#
_entry.id   0047886875800d1509b048d9ff235b64
#
_cell.length_a   1.000
_cell.length_b   1.000
_cell.length_c   1.000
_cell.angle_alpha   90.00
_cell.angle_beta   90.00
_cell.angle_gamma   90.00
#
_symmetry.space_group_name_H-M   'P 1'
#
loop_
_entity.id
_entity.type
_entity.pdbx_description
1 polymer ?
#
loop_
_entity_poly.entity_id
_entity_poly.type
_entity_poly.pdbx_seq_one_letter_code
_entity_poly.pdbx_strand_id
1 'polypeptide(L)'
;MIILGINAYHADSSAAIFVNGKLIAAIEEERFKRVKHWAGFPQLAIEFCLKEAGVTYEQVDHFAIGRDPKAKFFKKILYLAANPKGSFSVIKDRLSNSRKVSSLDKELANISGLAPEEFTGKIAQVEHHRSHLASAFFASPFDEAALLSIDGSGDFTTTMIGIGKGNTIKVLDSVDFPHSIGIFYTAMTQLLGFPHYGDEYKVMGMAPYGEPKYLDKLNDVVHLTKDGLFKLNLKYFRSATQGVISYGDDNVPIVESMFSDEMVKLFGEPRKKDEELTQHHKDLAASDRKSVV
;
A
#
# COMPACT_ATOMS: atom_id res chain seq x y z
N MET A 1 26.41 10.00 -7.42
CA MET A 1 25.22 10.18 -6.56
C MET A 1 24.75 8.81 -6.12
N ILE A 2 24.63 8.61 -4.81
CA ILE A 2 24.20 7.36 -4.17
C ILE A 2 22.89 7.63 -3.44
N ILE A 3 21.86 6.86 -3.77
CA ILE A 3 20.52 6.99 -3.19
C ILE A 3 20.12 5.66 -2.59
N LEU A 4 19.73 5.64 -1.31
CA LEU A 4 19.16 4.50 -0.63
C LEU A 4 17.65 4.72 -0.44
N GLY A 5 16.84 3.94 -1.13
CA GLY A 5 15.38 3.90 -0.98
C GLY A 5 15.00 2.96 0.16
N ILE A 6 14.06 3.40 1.00
CA ILE A 6 13.61 2.68 2.21
C ILE A 6 12.08 2.57 2.18
N ASN A 7 11.58 1.34 2.36
CA ASN A 7 10.20 1.03 2.65
C ASN A 7 10.09 0.53 4.09
N ALA A 8 9.43 1.25 4.99
CA ALA A 8 9.42 0.95 6.42
C ALA A 8 8.06 1.18 7.09
N TYR A 9 7.81 0.45 8.17
CA TYR A 9 6.62 0.58 9.05
C TYR A 9 5.28 0.27 8.39
N HIS A 10 5.31 -0.53 7.35
CA HIS A 10 4.16 -1.24 6.79
C HIS A 10 4.65 -2.55 6.15
N ALA A 11 3.76 -3.42 5.74
CA ALA A 11 4.10 -4.71 5.17
C ALA A 11 5.14 -4.62 4.05
N ASP A 12 5.95 -5.67 3.93
CA ASP A 12 6.98 -5.83 2.91
C ASP A 12 8.10 -4.78 3.01
N SER A 13 8.52 -4.49 4.26
CA SER A 13 9.63 -3.58 4.52
C SER A 13 10.89 -4.01 3.76
N SER A 14 11.53 -3.04 3.09
CA SER A 14 12.60 -3.32 2.11
C SER A 14 13.55 -2.14 1.95
N ALA A 15 14.69 -2.39 1.29
CA ALA A 15 15.62 -1.35 0.87
C ALA A 15 16.09 -1.59 -0.56
N ALA A 16 16.44 -0.50 -1.25
CA ALA A 16 17.05 -0.53 -2.59
C ALA A 16 18.12 0.55 -2.70
N ILE A 17 19.27 0.24 -3.30
CA ILE A 17 20.35 1.19 -3.48
C ILE A 17 20.67 1.45 -4.95
N PHE A 18 20.77 2.72 -5.30
CA PHE A 18 21.16 3.20 -6.62
C PHE A 18 22.50 3.93 -6.55
N VAL A 19 23.38 3.63 -7.48
CA VAL A 19 24.65 4.35 -7.66
C VAL A 19 24.67 4.94 -9.07
N ASN A 20 24.73 6.27 -9.18
CA ASN A 20 24.73 7.00 -10.44
C ASN A 20 23.57 6.61 -11.39
N GLY A 21 22.37 6.44 -10.83
CA GLY A 21 21.15 6.07 -11.56
C GLY A 21 21.02 4.59 -11.86
N LYS A 22 22.00 3.73 -11.51
CA LYS A 22 21.93 2.28 -11.70
C LYS A 22 21.50 1.59 -10.41
N LEU A 23 20.47 0.76 -10.48
CA LEU A 23 20.09 -0.14 -9.37
C LEU A 23 21.21 -1.17 -9.15
N ILE A 24 21.77 -1.19 -7.93
CA ILE A 24 22.82 -2.13 -7.53
C ILE A 24 22.23 -3.32 -6.78
N ALA A 25 21.36 -3.05 -5.79
CA ALA A 25 20.70 -4.08 -4.99
C ALA A 25 19.32 -3.61 -4.55
N ALA A 26 18.40 -4.57 -4.37
CA ALA A 26 17.10 -4.38 -3.73
C ALA A 26 16.70 -5.66 -3.03
N ILE A 27 16.20 -5.57 -1.79
CA ILE A 27 15.84 -6.75 -1.00
C ILE A 27 14.81 -6.39 0.07
N GLU A 28 13.94 -7.35 0.39
CA GLU A 28 12.98 -7.29 1.48
C GLU A 28 13.60 -7.82 2.78
N GLU A 29 13.26 -7.18 3.89
CA GLU A 29 13.72 -7.58 5.24
C GLU A 29 13.25 -8.99 5.61
N GLU A 30 12.09 -9.45 5.08
CA GLU A 30 11.56 -10.79 5.32
C GLU A 30 12.53 -11.91 4.89
N ARG A 31 13.42 -11.65 3.92
CA ARG A 31 14.44 -12.62 3.48
C ARG A 31 15.40 -12.99 4.60
N PHE A 32 15.67 -12.04 5.49
CA PHE A 32 16.54 -12.21 6.66
C PHE A 32 15.76 -12.65 7.89
N LYS A 33 14.64 -11.98 8.18
CA LYS A 33 13.82 -12.25 9.37
C LYS A 33 13.05 -13.57 9.28
N ARG A 34 12.82 -14.09 8.06
CA ARG A 34 12.01 -15.29 7.78
C ARG A 34 10.56 -15.18 8.28
N VAL A 35 10.06 -13.95 8.36
CA VAL A 35 8.69 -13.59 8.72
C VAL A 35 8.07 -12.90 7.51
N LYS A 36 7.02 -13.51 6.92
CA LYS A 36 6.32 -12.96 5.75
C LYS A 36 5.66 -11.63 6.07
N HIS A 37 5.70 -10.72 5.10
CA HIS A 37 5.08 -9.40 5.19
C HIS A 37 5.55 -8.57 6.39
N TRP A 38 6.77 -8.79 6.83
CA TRP A 38 7.34 -8.08 7.97
C TRP A 38 7.32 -6.56 7.78
N ALA A 39 6.88 -5.83 8.82
CA ALA A 39 6.50 -4.42 8.73
C ALA A 39 7.30 -3.49 9.65
N GLY A 40 8.48 -3.87 10.08
CA GLY A 40 9.37 -3.05 10.93
C GLY A 40 10.29 -2.12 10.14
N PHE A 41 11.39 -1.69 10.76
CA PHE A 41 12.46 -0.94 10.10
C PHE A 41 13.44 -1.90 9.41
N PRO A 42 13.72 -1.78 8.09
CA PRO A 42 14.44 -2.78 7.30
C PRO A 42 15.97 -2.69 7.46
N GLN A 43 16.46 -2.90 8.68
CA GLN A 43 17.89 -2.77 9.02
C GLN A 43 18.77 -3.70 8.19
N LEU A 44 18.44 -4.99 8.13
CA LEU A 44 19.30 -5.98 7.45
C LEU A 44 19.26 -5.79 5.93
N ALA A 45 18.12 -5.34 5.38
CA ALA A 45 18.01 -5.00 3.97
C ALA A 45 18.87 -3.76 3.62
N ILE A 46 18.92 -2.75 4.50
CA ILE A 46 19.78 -1.57 4.34
C ILE A 46 21.26 -1.99 4.37
N GLU A 47 21.69 -2.75 5.39
CA GLU A 47 23.04 -3.24 5.53
C GLU A 47 23.49 -4.09 4.33
N PHE A 48 22.61 -4.94 3.83
CA PHE A 48 22.85 -5.71 2.61
C PHE A 48 23.06 -4.80 1.40
N CYS A 49 22.17 -3.82 1.17
CA CYS A 49 22.28 -2.90 0.05
C CYS A 49 23.58 -2.09 0.07
N LEU A 50 23.97 -1.58 1.24
CA LEU A 50 25.24 -0.86 1.41
C LEU A 50 26.44 -1.75 1.09
N LYS A 51 26.44 -2.99 1.61
CA LYS A 51 27.48 -3.98 1.37
C LYS A 51 27.62 -4.30 -0.13
N GLU A 52 26.51 -4.59 -0.81
CA GLU A 52 26.52 -4.90 -2.24
C GLU A 52 27.01 -3.73 -3.10
N ALA A 53 26.74 -2.49 -2.69
CA ALA A 53 27.23 -1.29 -3.35
C ALA A 53 28.69 -0.93 -2.97
N GLY A 54 29.25 -1.56 -1.94
CA GLY A 54 30.59 -1.28 -1.43
C GLY A 54 30.72 0.11 -0.82
N VAL A 55 29.66 0.63 -0.18
CA VAL A 55 29.62 1.97 0.39
C VAL A 55 29.18 1.95 1.85
N THR A 56 29.51 3.04 2.58
CA THR A 56 29.09 3.25 3.97
C THR A 56 27.91 4.22 4.06
N TYR A 57 27.32 4.36 5.25
CA TYR A 57 26.20 5.28 5.50
C TYR A 57 26.56 6.74 5.17
N GLU A 58 27.78 7.17 5.49
CA GLU A 58 28.26 8.54 5.26
C GLU A 58 28.33 8.88 3.77
N GLN A 59 28.63 7.88 2.93
CA GLN A 59 28.79 8.04 1.49
C GLN A 59 27.44 8.13 0.73
N VAL A 60 26.33 7.80 1.41
CA VAL A 60 24.97 7.95 0.83
C VAL A 60 24.62 9.43 0.76
N ASP A 61 24.27 9.89 -0.43
CA ASP A 61 23.87 11.28 -0.67
C ASP A 61 22.44 11.54 -0.23
N HIS A 62 21.50 10.57 -0.47
CA HIS A 62 20.09 10.69 -0.11
C HIS A 62 19.51 9.38 0.41
N PHE A 63 18.75 9.49 1.51
CA PHE A 63 17.90 8.44 2.05
C PHE A 63 16.44 8.77 1.69
N ALA A 64 15.86 8.04 0.75
CA ALA A 64 14.49 8.28 0.27
C ALA A 64 13.51 7.31 0.93
N ILE A 65 12.45 7.83 1.56
CA ILE A 65 11.37 7.02 2.10
C ILE A 65 10.07 7.27 1.33
N GLY A 66 9.39 6.18 0.90
CA GLY A 66 8.14 6.22 0.13
C GLY A 66 6.93 6.62 0.99
N ARG A 67 7.06 7.68 1.79
CA ARG A 67 6.04 8.18 2.69
C ARG A 67 6.23 9.67 2.99
N ASP A 68 5.18 10.47 2.77
CA ASP A 68 5.14 11.89 3.11
C ASP A 68 3.96 12.18 4.06
N PRO A 69 4.19 12.32 5.38
CA PRO A 69 3.15 12.66 6.35
C PRO A 69 2.40 13.96 6.04
N LYS A 70 3.03 14.88 5.30
CA LYS A 70 2.45 16.20 4.94
C LYS A 70 1.55 16.11 3.70
N ALA A 71 1.66 15.03 2.91
CA ALA A 71 0.83 14.86 1.72
C ALA A 71 -0.67 14.92 2.08
N LYS A 72 -1.43 15.67 1.28
CA LYS A 72 -2.89 15.85 1.43
C LYS A 72 -3.38 16.27 2.82
N PHE A 73 -2.58 17.04 3.55
CA PHE A 73 -2.83 17.45 4.95
C PHE A 73 -4.23 18.05 5.15
N PHE A 74 -4.65 18.99 4.31
CA PHE A 74 -5.98 19.60 4.40
C PHE A 74 -7.11 18.60 4.16
N LYS A 75 -6.97 17.67 3.22
CA LYS A 75 -7.97 16.62 2.97
C LYS A 75 -8.10 15.68 4.16
N LYS A 76 -6.97 15.34 4.81
CA LYS A 76 -6.95 14.57 6.06
C LYS A 76 -7.74 15.27 7.16
N ILE A 77 -7.53 16.56 7.38
CA ILE A 77 -8.27 17.36 8.39
C ILE A 77 -9.77 17.39 8.08
N LEU A 78 -10.15 17.68 6.83
CA LEU A 78 -11.56 17.71 6.42
C LEU A 78 -12.24 16.35 6.63
N TYR A 79 -11.57 15.26 6.28
CA TYR A 79 -12.09 13.92 6.52
C TYR A 79 -12.31 13.63 8.01
N LEU A 80 -11.38 14.02 8.87
CA LEU A 80 -11.47 13.85 10.33
C LEU A 80 -12.62 14.66 10.91
N ALA A 81 -12.80 15.91 10.47
CA ALA A 81 -13.89 16.78 10.90
C ALA A 81 -15.28 16.21 10.49
N ALA A 82 -15.36 15.60 9.30
CA ALA A 82 -16.59 14.99 8.79
C ALA A 82 -16.93 13.63 9.45
N ASN A 83 -15.94 12.93 10.05
CA ASN A 83 -16.09 11.58 10.61
C ASN A 83 -15.59 11.45 12.06
N PRO A 84 -16.12 12.23 13.03
CA PRO A 84 -15.54 12.33 14.37
C PRO A 84 -15.58 11.01 15.17
N LYS A 85 -16.61 10.17 14.95
CA LYS A 85 -16.79 8.91 15.72
C LYS A 85 -15.92 7.74 15.23
N GLY A 86 -15.58 7.69 13.94
CA GLY A 86 -14.74 6.62 13.37
C GLY A 86 -13.26 6.95 13.30
N SER A 87 -12.93 8.23 13.47
CA SER A 87 -11.58 8.74 13.20
C SER A 87 -10.55 8.49 14.31
N PHE A 88 -10.96 8.23 15.54
CA PHE A 88 -10.03 8.23 16.68
C PHE A 88 -8.98 7.10 16.63
N SER A 89 -9.38 5.87 16.32
CA SER A 89 -8.45 4.75 16.15
C SER A 89 -7.55 4.95 14.94
N VAL A 90 -8.14 5.34 13.80
CA VAL A 90 -7.42 5.64 12.56
C VAL A 90 -6.40 6.78 12.73
N ILE A 91 -6.76 7.82 13.53
CA ILE A 91 -5.86 8.94 13.85
C ILE A 91 -4.69 8.46 14.70
N LYS A 92 -4.94 7.69 15.75
CA LYS A 92 -3.91 7.23 16.68
C LYS A 92 -2.84 6.42 15.96
N ASP A 93 -3.24 5.48 15.10
CA ASP A 93 -2.33 4.63 14.36
C ASP A 93 -1.53 5.42 13.31
N ARG A 94 -2.20 6.34 12.60
CA ARG A 94 -1.54 7.20 11.60
C ARG A 94 -0.59 8.22 12.23
N LEU A 95 -0.91 8.78 13.40
CA LEU A 95 -0.01 9.68 14.14
C LEU A 95 1.21 8.94 14.69
N SER A 96 1.05 7.71 15.20
CA SER A 96 2.16 6.88 15.64
C SER A 96 3.12 6.59 14.48
N ASN A 97 2.61 6.16 13.33
CA ASN A 97 3.43 5.90 12.16
C ASN A 97 4.06 7.17 11.57
N SER A 98 3.35 8.30 11.58
CA SER A 98 3.91 9.59 11.16
C SER A 98 5.11 10.02 12.01
N ARG A 99 5.07 9.78 13.33
CA ARG A 99 6.19 10.07 14.24
C ARG A 99 7.41 9.21 13.91
N LYS A 100 7.23 7.91 13.63
CA LYS A 100 8.32 7.00 13.24
C LYS A 100 9.00 7.45 11.94
N VAL A 101 8.22 7.85 10.94
CA VAL A 101 8.76 8.37 9.68
C VAL A 101 9.47 9.71 9.87
N SER A 102 8.98 10.56 10.77
CA SER A 102 9.60 11.85 11.09
C SER A 102 10.90 11.71 11.89
N SER A 103 11.19 10.53 12.44
CA SER A 103 12.42 10.23 13.19
C SER A 103 13.34 9.26 12.44
N LEU A 104 13.28 9.25 11.11
CA LEU A 104 14.14 8.38 10.29
C LEU A 104 15.65 8.64 10.52
N ASP A 105 16.03 9.88 10.78
CA ASP A 105 17.37 10.26 11.21
C ASP A 105 17.84 9.51 12.44
N LYS A 106 16.98 9.37 13.46
CA LYS A 106 17.27 8.63 14.69
C LYS A 106 17.38 7.13 14.47
N GLU A 107 16.49 6.57 13.61
CA GLU A 107 16.56 5.14 13.26
C GLU A 107 17.85 4.83 12.50
N LEU A 108 18.22 5.66 11.53
CA LEU A 108 19.48 5.52 10.81
C LEU A 108 20.71 5.69 11.75
N ALA A 109 20.64 6.65 12.67
CA ALA A 109 21.67 6.84 13.68
C ALA A 109 21.84 5.60 14.59
N ASN A 110 20.72 5.02 15.04
CA ASN A 110 20.74 3.83 15.90
C ASN A 110 21.41 2.63 15.23
N ILE A 111 21.16 2.39 13.94
CA ILE A 111 21.71 1.24 13.22
C ILE A 111 23.13 1.46 12.70
N SER A 112 23.51 2.71 12.40
CA SER A 112 24.83 3.06 11.85
C SER A 112 25.86 3.36 12.93
N GLY A 113 25.42 3.74 14.13
CA GLY A 113 26.29 4.28 15.19
C GLY A 113 26.73 5.73 14.94
N LEU A 114 26.23 6.40 13.91
CA LEU A 114 26.50 7.81 13.61
C LEU A 114 25.57 8.75 14.38
N ALA A 115 25.91 10.03 14.44
CA ALA A 115 25.03 11.04 15.01
C ALA A 115 23.83 11.33 14.09
N PRO A 116 22.62 11.61 14.62
CA PRO A 116 21.44 11.92 13.81
C PRO A 116 21.67 13.10 12.83
N GLU A 117 22.53 14.04 13.22
CA GLU A 117 22.89 15.23 12.44
C GLU A 117 23.57 14.88 11.09
N GLU A 118 24.23 13.73 11.00
CA GLU A 118 24.87 13.23 9.77
C GLU A 118 23.85 12.89 8.68
N PHE A 119 22.59 12.65 9.07
CA PHE A 119 21.49 12.36 8.17
C PHE A 119 20.65 13.60 7.85
N THR A 120 20.84 14.72 8.59
CA THR A 120 20.09 15.96 8.39
C THR A 120 20.36 16.52 6.99
N GLY A 121 19.29 16.81 6.27
CA GLY A 121 19.36 17.30 4.89
C GLY A 121 19.54 16.21 3.82
N LYS A 122 19.84 14.97 4.20
CA LYS A 122 19.94 13.82 3.28
C LYS A 122 18.62 13.04 3.15
N ILE A 123 17.65 13.22 4.06
CA ILE A 123 16.38 12.49 4.06
C ILE A 123 15.39 13.14 3.11
N ALA A 124 14.90 12.36 2.14
CA ALA A 124 13.86 12.74 1.19
C ALA A 124 12.56 11.95 1.47
N GLN A 125 11.49 12.65 1.82
CA GLN A 125 10.14 12.07 1.95
C GLN A 125 9.43 12.17 0.60
N VAL A 126 9.02 11.02 0.05
CA VAL A 126 8.34 10.94 -1.25
C VAL A 126 6.93 10.44 -0.99
N GLU A 127 5.92 11.13 -1.54
CA GLU A 127 4.53 10.72 -1.43
C GLU A 127 4.37 9.29 -1.99
N HIS A 128 3.62 8.46 -1.28
CA HIS A 128 3.54 7.02 -1.45
C HIS A 128 3.21 6.59 -2.89
N HIS A 129 2.13 7.11 -3.47
CA HIS A 129 1.73 6.76 -4.84
C HIS A 129 2.69 7.32 -5.91
N ARG A 130 3.36 8.45 -5.65
CA ARG A 130 4.45 8.92 -6.51
C ARG A 130 5.62 7.95 -6.53
N SER A 131 5.92 7.30 -5.40
CA SER A 131 6.94 6.24 -5.34
C SER A 131 6.55 5.05 -6.21
N HIS A 132 5.27 4.63 -6.19
CA HIS A 132 4.76 3.58 -7.08
C HIS A 132 4.86 3.97 -8.56
N LEU A 133 4.41 5.17 -8.94
CA LEU A 133 4.53 5.65 -10.32
C LEU A 133 6.00 5.71 -10.77
N ALA A 134 6.89 6.17 -9.90
CA ALA A 134 8.32 6.28 -10.19
C ALA A 134 8.98 4.91 -10.37
N SER A 135 8.66 3.94 -9.51
CA SER A 135 9.22 2.58 -9.58
C SER A 135 8.85 1.87 -10.88
N ALA A 136 7.63 2.09 -11.39
CA ALA A 136 7.20 1.54 -12.66
C ALA A 136 7.80 2.28 -13.85
N PHE A 137 7.75 3.62 -13.87
CA PHE A 137 8.14 4.42 -15.01
C PHE A 137 9.64 4.45 -15.23
N PHE A 138 10.42 4.78 -14.20
CA PHE A 138 11.88 4.91 -14.34
C PHE A 138 12.61 3.58 -14.51
N ALA A 139 11.96 2.45 -14.20
CA ALA A 139 12.48 1.11 -14.51
C ALA A 139 12.02 0.59 -15.88
N SER A 140 11.09 1.29 -16.57
CA SER A 140 10.57 0.91 -17.88
C SER A 140 11.47 1.41 -19.01
N PRO A 141 11.34 0.85 -20.23
CA PRO A 141 12.06 1.34 -21.41
C PRO A 141 11.36 2.53 -22.08
N PHE A 142 10.30 3.10 -21.53
CA PHE A 142 9.49 4.12 -22.17
C PHE A 142 10.00 5.53 -21.85
N ASP A 143 10.17 6.37 -22.88
CA ASP A 143 10.46 7.80 -22.72
C ASP A 143 9.23 8.61 -22.29
N GLU A 144 8.04 8.16 -22.67
CA GLU A 144 6.74 8.74 -22.29
C GLU A 144 5.71 7.63 -22.10
N ALA A 145 4.94 7.69 -20.99
CA ALA A 145 3.91 6.71 -20.68
C ALA A 145 2.79 7.29 -19.81
N ALA A 146 1.58 6.75 -19.98
CA ALA A 146 0.51 6.88 -18.98
C ALA A 146 0.86 6.01 -17.77
N LEU A 147 0.64 6.56 -16.58
CA LEU A 147 0.98 5.94 -15.31
C LEU A 147 -0.26 5.75 -14.44
N LEU A 148 -0.39 4.57 -13.85
CA LEU A 148 -1.47 4.22 -12.94
C LEU A 148 -0.89 3.52 -11.72
N SER A 149 -1.27 3.97 -10.53
CA SER A 149 -1.01 3.31 -9.26
C SER A 149 -2.33 3.03 -8.55
N ILE A 150 -2.56 1.78 -8.15
CA ILE A 150 -3.71 1.35 -7.36
C ILE A 150 -3.18 0.59 -6.15
N ASP A 151 -3.65 0.97 -4.95
CA ASP A 151 -3.23 0.38 -3.69
C ASP A 151 -4.37 0.39 -2.67
N GLY A 152 -4.14 -0.18 -1.49
CA GLY A 152 -5.04 -0.08 -0.35
C GLY A 152 -5.17 1.36 0.14
N SER A 153 -4.11 1.95 0.61
CA SER A 153 -4.00 3.37 0.94
C SER A 153 -2.57 3.74 1.37
N GLY A 154 -1.98 4.76 0.77
CA GLY A 154 -0.73 5.39 1.21
C GLY A 154 -0.83 6.91 1.18
N ASP A 155 -0.40 7.58 2.24
CA ASP A 155 -0.46 9.06 2.37
C ASP A 155 -1.83 9.70 2.09
N PHE A 156 -2.92 8.96 2.36
CA PHE A 156 -4.32 9.31 2.12
C PHE A 156 -4.79 9.12 0.67
N THR A 157 -3.92 8.73 -0.24
CA THR A 157 -4.26 8.38 -1.63
C THR A 157 -4.46 6.87 -1.73
N THR A 158 -5.29 6.43 -2.65
CA THR A 158 -5.59 5.00 -2.93
C THR A 158 -5.39 4.65 -4.40
N THR A 159 -5.49 5.65 -5.27
CA THR A 159 -5.24 5.53 -6.69
C THR A 159 -4.65 6.84 -7.20
N MET A 160 -3.66 6.77 -8.09
CA MET A 160 -3.06 7.95 -8.70
C MET A 160 -2.83 7.70 -10.19
N ILE A 161 -3.18 8.70 -11.01
CA ILE A 161 -3.00 8.69 -12.46
C ILE A 161 -2.01 9.79 -12.83
N GLY A 162 -1.08 9.50 -13.73
CA GLY A 162 -0.09 10.47 -14.17
C GLY A 162 0.40 10.23 -15.60
N ILE A 163 1.27 11.11 -16.02
CA ILE A 163 2.08 10.96 -17.24
C ILE A 163 3.55 11.08 -16.84
N GLY A 164 4.33 10.06 -17.20
CA GLY A 164 5.78 10.09 -17.15
C GLY A 164 6.35 10.59 -18.47
N LYS A 165 7.34 11.47 -18.43
CA LYS A 165 8.08 11.92 -19.61
C LYS A 165 9.52 12.26 -19.26
N GLY A 166 10.48 11.57 -19.88
CA GLY A 166 11.89 11.69 -19.55
C GLY A 166 12.15 11.42 -18.06
N ASN A 167 12.60 12.43 -17.33
CA ASN A 167 12.87 12.34 -15.88
C ASN A 167 11.79 12.96 -14.98
N THR A 168 10.58 13.20 -15.51
CA THR A 168 9.50 13.87 -14.78
C THR A 168 8.23 13.02 -14.74
N ILE A 169 7.48 13.14 -13.63
CA ILE A 169 6.15 12.57 -13.47
C ILE A 169 5.18 13.70 -13.14
N LYS A 170 4.20 13.91 -14.03
CA LYS A 170 3.08 14.83 -13.82
C LYS A 170 1.88 14.04 -13.36
N VAL A 171 1.44 14.24 -12.13
CA VAL A 171 0.16 13.67 -11.62
C VAL A 171 -0.99 14.44 -12.25
N LEU A 172 -1.95 13.71 -12.80
CA LEU A 172 -3.16 14.26 -13.42
C LEU A 172 -4.32 14.25 -12.44
N ASP A 173 -4.55 13.12 -11.78
CA ASP A 173 -5.66 12.95 -10.84
C ASP A 173 -5.38 11.85 -9.80
N SER A 174 -6.25 11.75 -8.79
CA SER A 174 -6.13 10.73 -7.74
C SER A 174 -7.46 10.48 -7.03
N VAL A 175 -7.65 9.25 -6.57
CA VAL A 175 -8.71 8.89 -5.63
C VAL A 175 -8.13 8.85 -4.22
N ASP A 176 -8.87 9.40 -3.27
CA ASP A 176 -8.46 9.49 -1.87
C ASP A 176 -9.25 8.52 -0.99
N PHE A 177 -8.65 8.15 0.14
CA PHE A 177 -9.33 7.42 1.20
C PHE A 177 -10.64 8.16 1.60
N PRO A 178 -11.77 7.44 1.81
CA PRO A 178 -11.88 5.99 2.01
C PRO A 178 -12.20 5.15 0.74
N HIS A 179 -12.20 5.75 -0.43
CA HIS A 179 -12.51 5.04 -1.68
C HIS A 179 -11.24 4.34 -2.20
N SER A 180 -11.22 3.00 -2.22
CA SER A 180 -10.05 2.20 -2.59
C SER A 180 -10.44 0.89 -3.26
N ILE A 181 -9.96 0.67 -4.48
CA ILE A 181 -10.10 -0.62 -5.17
C ILE A 181 -9.29 -1.70 -4.47
N GLY A 182 -8.12 -1.37 -3.89
CA GLY A 182 -7.36 -2.34 -3.09
C GLY A 182 -8.15 -2.84 -1.89
N ILE A 183 -8.78 -1.94 -1.11
CA ILE A 183 -9.66 -2.32 0.01
C ILE A 183 -10.87 -3.13 -0.46
N PHE A 184 -11.50 -2.76 -1.59
CA PHE A 184 -12.58 -3.54 -2.19
C PHE A 184 -12.10 -4.96 -2.49
N TYR A 185 -10.95 -5.12 -3.15
CA TYR A 185 -10.38 -6.41 -3.51
C TYR A 185 -10.05 -7.27 -2.29
N THR A 186 -9.46 -6.67 -1.24
CA THR A 186 -9.22 -7.37 0.04
C THR A 186 -10.52 -7.79 0.72
N ALA A 187 -11.56 -6.93 0.73
CA ALA A 187 -12.87 -7.26 1.29
C ALA A 187 -13.52 -8.47 0.58
N MET A 188 -13.46 -8.51 -0.75
CA MET A 188 -13.93 -9.65 -1.55
C MET A 188 -13.09 -10.91 -1.30
N THR A 189 -11.78 -10.76 -1.16
CA THR A 189 -10.86 -11.85 -0.83
C THR A 189 -11.21 -12.48 0.52
N GLN A 190 -11.49 -11.66 1.53
CA GLN A 190 -11.92 -12.13 2.84
C GLN A 190 -13.30 -12.80 2.81
N LEU A 191 -14.25 -12.27 2.04
CA LEU A 191 -15.58 -12.87 1.85
C LEU A 191 -15.46 -14.27 1.24
N LEU A 192 -14.50 -14.48 0.35
CA LEU A 192 -14.17 -15.76 -0.27
C LEU A 192 -13.38 -16.71 0.66
N GLY A 193 -13.16 -16.33 1.93
CA GLY A 193 -12.54 -17.15 2.97
C GLY A 193 -11.02 -17.14 2.98
N PHE A 194 -10.41 -16.08 2.46
CA PHE A 194 -8.96 -15.85 2.46
C PHE A 194 -8.65 -14.61 3.29
N PRO A 195 -8.49 -14.73 4.64
CA PRO A 195 -8.49 -13.58 5.53
C PRO A 195 -7.11 -12.91 5.72
N HIS A 196 -6.02 -13.51 5.24
CA HIS A 196 -4.69 -13.02 5.53
C HIS A 196 -4.26 -11.93 4.56
N TYR A 197 -3.37 -11.05 5.02
CA TYR A 197 -2.71 -10.06 4.19
C TYR A 197 -2.01 -10.71 3.00
N GLY A 198 -2.19 -10.19 1.81
CA GLY A 198 -1.59 -10.71 0.59
C GLY A 198 -2.30 -11.92 -0.03
N ASP A 199 -3.46 -12.35 0.48
CA ASP A 199 -4.21 -13.49 -0.03
C ASP A 199 -4.92 -13.23 -1.39
N GLU A 200 -4.92 -12.00 -1.90
CA GLU A 200 -5.62 -11.58 -3.11
C GLU A 200 -5.26 -12.40 -4.36
N TYR A 201 -4.03 -12.92 -4.44
CA TYR A 201 -3.61 -13.79 -5.54
C TYR A 201 -4.42 -15.09 -5.64
N LYS A 202 -5.01 -15.56 -4.52
CA LYS A 202 -5.87 -16.76 -4.50
C LYS A 202 -7.17 -16.52 -5.26
N VAL A 203 -7.73 -15.32 -5.15
CA VAL A 203 -8.91 -14.89 -5.92
C VAL A 203 -8.55 -14.80 -7.40
N MET A 204 -7.37 -14.26 -7.75
CA MET A 204 -6.86 -14.27 -9.12
C MET A 204 -6.79 -15.68 -9.69
N GLY A 205 -6.26 -16.64 -8.92
CA GLY A 205 -6.18 -18.04 -9.32
C GLY A 205 -7.54 -18.75 -9.45
N MET A 206 -8.55 -18.29 -8.69
CA MET A 206 -9.90 -18.89 -8.70
C MET A 206 -10.79 -18.33 -9.81
N ALA A 207 -10.64 -17.05 -10.16
CA ALA A 207 -11.50 -16.34 -11.10
C ALA A 207 -11.66 -17.02 -12.49
N PRO A 208 -10.65 -17.64 -13.10
CA PRO A 208 -10.79 -18.34 -14.38
C PRO A 208 -11.76 -19.53 -14.37
N TYR A 209 -12.09 -20.06 -13.18
CA TYR A 209 -13.00 -21.20 -13.02
C TYR A 209 -14.46 -20.79 -12.78
N GLY A 210 -14.77 -19.48 -12.81
CA GLY A 210 -16.10 -18.93 -12.61
C GLY A 210 -16.59 -18.12 -13.79
N GLU A 211 -17.86 -17.70 -13.71
CA GLU A 211 -18.51 -16.79 -14.65
C GLU A 211 -18.86 -15.47 -13.92
N PRO A 212 -18.73 -14.30 -14.55
CA PRO A 212 -18.98 -13.01 -13.89
C PRO A 212 -20.48 -12.69 -13.74
N LYS A 213 -21.18 -13.45 -12.90
CA LYS A 213 -22.66 -13.39 -12.72
C LYS A 213 -23.13 -12.26 -11.80
N TYR A 214 -22.20 -11.64 -11.03
CA TYR A 214 -22.56 -10.68 -9.98
C TYR A 214 -22.19 -9.23 -10.33
N LEU A 215 -21.94 -8.92 -11.62
CA LEU A 215 -21.54 -7.57 -12.06
C LEU A 215 -22.59 -6.51 -11.70
N ASP A 216 -23.89 -6.81 -11.87
CA ASP A 216 -24.96 -5.87 -11.52
C ASP A 216 -24.96 -5.53 -10.02
N LYS A 217 -24.71 -6.53 -9.16
CA LYS A 217 -24.58 -6.30 -7.72
C LYS A 217 -23.31 -5.50 -7.38
N LEU A 218 -22.20 -5.74 -8.08
CA LEU A 218 -20.94 -5.03 -7.88
C LEU A 218 -21.04 -3.58 -8.33
N ASN A 219 -21.90 -3.25 -9.29
CA ASN A 219 -22.19 -1.87 -9.67
C ASN A 219 -22.83 -1.04 -8.54
N ASP A 220 -23.49 -1.68 -7.52
CA ASP A 220 -23.93 -0.99 -6.30
C ASP A 220 -22.78 -0.80 -5.29
N VAL A 221 -21.71 -1.56 -5.41
CA VAL A 221 -20.53 -1.50 -4.51
C VAL A 221 -19.48 -0.50 -5.00
N VAL A 222 -19.22 -0.52 -6.31
CA VAL A 222 -18.23 0.37 -6.97
C VAL A 222 -18.92 1.17 -8.07
N HIS A 223 -18.87 2.50 -7.96
CA HIS A 223 -19.49 3.41 -8.92
C HIS A 223 -18.42 4.15 -9.71
N LEU A 224 -18.52 4.13 -11.04
CA LEU A 224 -17.76 5.03 -11.91
C LEU A 224 -18.25 6.47 -11.75
N THR A 225 -17.32 7.41 -11.68
CA THR A 225 -17.61 8.84 -11.65
C THR A 225 -17.46 9.47 -13.04
N LYS A 226 -18.04 10.66 -13.23
CA LYS A 226 -18.06 11.32 -14.57
C LYS A 226 -16.67 11.71 -15.09
N ASP A 227 -15.70 11.85 -14.19
CA ASP A 227 -14.29 12.13 -14.46
C ASP A 227 -13.48 10.87 -14.84
N GLY A 228 -14.12 9.71 -14.92
CA GLY A 228 -13.47 8.43 -15.25
C GLY A 228 -12.78 7.76 -14.05
N LEU A 229 -12.97 8.31 -12.84
CA LEU A 229 -12.53 7.71 -11.59
C LEU A 229 -13.65 6.86 -10.98
N PHE A 230 -13.53 6.51 -9.71
CA PHE A 230 -14.52 5.68 -9.01
C PHE A 230 -14.79 6.16 -7.59
N LYS A 231 -15.90 5.69 -7.04
CA LYS A 231 -16.24 5.77 -5.62
C LYS A 231 -16.80 4.43 -5.13
N LEU A 232 -16.47 4.08 -3.90
CA LEU A 232 -17.10 2.95 -3.22
C LEU A 232 -18.38 3.41 -2.51
N ASN A 233 -19.38 2.54 -2.49
CA ASN A 233 -20.52 2.67 -1.60
C ASN A 233 -20.12 2.19 -0.21
N LEU A 234 -19.79 3.14 0.66
CA LEU A 234 -19.14 2.88 1.95
C LEU A 234 -19.99 2.06 2.93
N LYS A 235 -21.30 1.88 2.69
CA LYS A 235 -22.15 0.99 3.52
C LYS A 235 -21.64 -0.46 3.53
N TYR A 236 -20.93 -0.88 2.48
CA TYR A 236 -20.39 -2.23 2.35
C TYR A 236 -19.05 -2.44 3.05
N PHE A 237 -18.41 -1.37 3.55
CA PHE A 237 -17.03 -1.42 4.06
C PHE A 237 -16.92 -0.94 5.50
N ARG A 238 -16.25 -1.71 6.35
CA ARG A 238 -15.89 -1.30 7.73
C ARG A 238 -14.68 -0.37 7.75
N SER A 239 -13.77 -0.49 6.80
CA SER A 239 -12.53 0.29 6.71
C SER A 239 -12.73 1.81 6.62
N ALA A 240 -13.92 2.27 6.23
CA ALA A 240 -14.27 3.69 6.19
C ALA A 240 -14.40 4.32 7.59
N THR A 241 -14.74 3.51 8.61
CA THR A 241 -15.07 3.98 9.96
C THR A 241 -14.24 3.33 11.06
N GLN A 242 -13.48 2.28 10.75
CA GLN A 242 -12.69 1.50 11.72
C GLN A 242 -11.27 1.30 11.20
N GLY A 243 -10.29 1.25 12.10
CA GLY A 243 -8.95 0.75 11.79
C GLY A 243 -9.03 -0.75 11.52
N VAL A 244 -8.63 -1.20 10.34
CA VAL A 244 -8.75 -2.60 9.92
C VAL A 244 -7.42 -3.29 9.70
N ILE A 245 -6.31 -2.56 9.81
CA ILE A 245 -4.96 -3.11 9.73
C ILE A 245 -4.19 -2.69 10.98
N SER A 246 -3.70 -3.66 11.71
CA SER A 246 -2.80 -3.51 12.86
C SER A 246 -1.57 -4.39 12.67
N TYR A 247 -0.58 -4.27 13.54
CA TYR A 247 0.64 -5.07 13.48
C TYR A 247 0.82 -5.76 14.83
N GLY A 248 1.08 -7.07 14.79
CA GLY A 248 1.42 -7.87 15.95
C GLY A 248 2.79 -7.52 16.53
N ASP A 249 3.13 -8.11 17.68
CA ASP A 249 4.46 -7.93 18.33
C ASP A 249 5.61 -8.44 17.45
N ASP A 250 5.32 -9.35 16.52
CA ASP A 250 6.22 -9.89 15.50
C ASP A 250 6.32 -9.02 14.24
N ASN A 251 5.67 -7.84 14.22
CA ASN A 251 5.52 -6.95 13.06
C ASN A 251 4.83 -7.58 11.84
N VAL A 252 4.00 -8.60 12.03
CA VAL A 252 3.16 -9.17 10.98
C VAL A 252 1.86 -8.36 10.89
N PRO A 253 1.38 -8.01 9.66
CA PRO A 253 0.11 -7.33 9.51
C PRO A 253 -1.06 -8.24 9.87
N ILE A 254 -1.94 -7.76 10.74
CA ILE A 254 -3.21 -8.37 11.11
C ILE A 254 -4.30 -7.57 10.41
N VAL A 255 -5.08 -8.24 9.56
CA VAL A 255 -6.16 -7.61 8.80
C VAL A 255 -7.50 -8.05 9.39
N GLU A 256 -8.22 -7.12 9.98
CA GLU A 256 -9.59 -7.36 10.44
C GLU A 256 -10.57 -7.38 9.25
N SER A 257 -11.82 -7.81 9.49
CA SER A 257 -12.82 -7.83 8.44
C SER A 257 -13.07 -6.44 7.84
N MET A 258 -12.78 -6.30 6.55
CA MET A 258 -13.00 -5.06 5.79
C MET A 258 -14.42 -4.92 5.26
N PHE A 259 -15.18 -6.01 5.11
CA PHE A 259 -16.56 -6.00 4.64
C PHE A 259 -17.55 -5.85 5.81
N SER A 260 -18.69 -5.24 5.52
CA SER A 260 -19.80 -5.06 6.45
C SER A 260 -20.85 -6.16 6.30
N ASP A 261 -21.83 -6.19 7.22
CA ASP A 261 -22.98 -7.08 7.15
C ASP A 261 -23.86 -6.80 5.91
N GLU A 262 -23.83 -5.57 5.36
CA GLU A 262 -24.53 -5.25 4.11
C GLU A 262 -23.89 -5.96 2.89
N MET A 263 -22.57 -6.17 2.91
CA MET A 263 -21.90 -6.96 1.86
C MET A 263 -22.27 -8.45 1.99
N VAL A 264 -22.38 -8.96 3.22
CA VAL A 264 -22.84 -10.34 3.48
C VAL A 264 -24.27 -10.54 2.98
N LYS A 265 -25.18 -9.61 3.22
CA LYS A 265 -26.57 -9.67 2.69
C LYS A 265 -26.58 -9.67 1.15
N LEU A 266 -25.64 -9.00 0.50
CA LEU A 266 -25.58 -8.88 -0.94
C LEU A 266 -25.04 -10.14 -1.64
N PHE A 267 -23.97 -10.74 -1.08
CA PHE A 267 -23.21 -11.83 -1.71
C PHE A 267 -23.31 -13.18 -1.01
N GLY A 268 -23.86 -13.25 0.20
CA GLY A 268 -23.93 -14.45 1.03
C GLY A 268 -22.91 -14.47 2.16
N GLU A 269 -23.01 -15.49 3.02
CA GLU A 269 -22.10 -15.67 4.15
C GLU A 269 -20.67 -15.88 3.71
N PRO A 270 -19.68 -15.34 4.46
CA PRO A 270 -18.28 -15.56 4.16
C PRO A 270 -17.93 -17.05 4.20
N ARG A 271 -17.19 -17.52 3.20
CA ARG A 271 -16.70 -18.90 3.19
C ARG A 271 -15.77 -19.16 4.38
N LYS A 272 -15.98 -20.23 5.09
CA LYS A 272 -15.10 -20.68 6.18
C LYS A 272 -13.84 -21.34 5.59
N LYS A 273 -12.73 -21.31 6.34
CA LYS A 273 -11.42 -21.80 5.88
C LYS A 273 -11.44 -23.22 5.29
N ASP A 274 -12.18 -24.13 5.94
CA ASP A 274 -12.23 -25.56 5.57
C ASP A 274 -13.47 -25.91 4.73
N GLU A 275 -14.25 -24.92 4.31
CA GLU A 275 -15.43 -25.10 3.47
C GLU A 275 -15.02 -25.31 2.01
N GLU A 276 -15.72 -26.19 1.30
CA GLU A 276 -15.47 -26.47 -0.11
C GLU A 276 -15.71 -25.24 -0.98
N LEU A 277 -14.83 -25.06 -1.99
CA LEU A 277 -14.99 -24.02 -3.00
C LEU A 277 -16.10 -24.39 -3.99
N THR A 278 -17.27 -23.81 -3.82
CA THR A 278 -18.42 -24.02 -4.70
C THR A 278 -18.36 -23.17 -5.97
N GLN A 279 -19.26 -23.44 -6.94
CA GLN A 279 -19.37 -22.62 -8.14
C GLN A 279 -19.72 -21.16 -7.82
N HIS A 280 -20.52 -20.91 -6.76
CA HIS A 280 -20.82 -19.55 -6.26
C HIS A 280 -19.54 -18.75 -5.95
N HIS A 281 -18.60 -19.36 -5.23
CA HIS A 281 -17.33 -18.71 -4.87
C HIS A 281 -16.48 -18.38 -6.11
N LYS A 282 -16.44 -19.30 -7.10
CA LYS A 282 -15.73 -19.11 -8.37
C LYS A 282 -16.37 -17.99 -9.20
N ASP A 283 -17.70 -17.95 -9.29
CA ASP A 283 -18.46 -16.93 -10.02
C ASP A 283 -18.29 -15.55 -9.35
N LEU A 284 -18.21 -15.52 -8.01
CA LEU A 284 -17.97 -14.29 -7.28
C LEU A 284 -16.54 -13.76 -7.52
N ALA A 285 -15.53 -14.64 -7.53
CA ALA A 285 -14.15 -14.29 -7.86
C ALA A 285 -14.01 -13.78 -9.32
N ALA A 286 -14.70 -14.43 -10.27
CA ALA A 286 -14.74 -14.00 -11.67
C ALA A 286 -15.41 -12.62 -11.82
N SER A 287 -16.47 -12.37 -11.05
CA SER A 287 -17.19 -11.09 -11.07
C SER A 287 -16.34 -9.97 -10.48
N ASP A 288 -15.67 -10.23 -9.35
CA ASP A 288 -14.75 -9.30 -8.70
C ASP A 288 -13.65 -8.86 -9.67
N ARG A 289 -12.94 -9.81 -10.27
CA ARG A 289 -11.89 -9.54 -11.27
C ARG A 289 -12.41 -8.75 -12.47
N LYS A 290 -13.62 -9.05 -12.96
CA LYS A 290 -14.21 -8.38 -14.11
C LYS A 290 -14.70 -6.96 -13.79
N SER A 291 -15.05 -6.68 -12.54
CA SER A 291 -15.57 -5.35 -12.13
C SER A 291 -14.49 -4.28 -12.03
N VAL A 292 -13.22 -4.67 -11.89
CA VAL A 292 -12.06 -3.77 -11.69
C VAL A 292 -11.12 -3.71 -12.90
N VAL A 293 -11.48 -4.36 -14.00
CA VAL A 293 -10.69 -4.37 -15.25
C VAL A 293 -11.34 -3.51 -16.33
#